data_f8631220e8b304d615f6b782c8e4a29c
#
_entry.id   f8631220e8b304d615f6b782c8e4a29c
#
_cell.length_a   1.000
_cell.length_b   1.000
_cell.length_c   1.000
_cell.angle_alpha   90.00
_cell.angle_beta   90.00
_cell.angle_gamma   90.00
#
_symmetry.space_group_name_H-M   'P 1'
#
loop_
_entity.id
_entity.type
_entity.pdbx_description
1 polymer ?
#
loop_
_entity_poly.entity_id
_entity_poly.type
_entity_poly.pdbx_seq_one_letter_code
_entity_poly.pdbx_strand_id
1 'polypeptide(L)'
;MTSPKVVLVTGANGGIGYEAVKALLQSKKPYRVFLGSRSLEKAKIAIENLHKECPESTNTVEPLQVDLNSDESIEKAFKQVQANPGHIDTLINNAGTHIPP
;
A
#
# COMPACT_ATOMS: atom_id res chain seq x y z
N MET A 1 -24.59 -2.18 -0.29
CA MET A 1 -23.22 -2.69 -0.44
C MET A 1 -22.23 -1.74 0.17
N THR A 2 -21.24 -2.28 0.84
CA THR A 2 -20.23 -1.47 1.51
C THR A 2 -19.06 -1.23 0.57
N SER A 3 -18.68 0.02 0.39
CA SER A 3 -17.48 0.35 -0.37
C SER A 3 -16.25 -0.15 0.36
N PRO A 4 -15.22 -0.65 -0.34
CA PRO A 4 -14.00 -1.08 0.32
C PRO A 4 -13.31 0.09 1.01
N LYS A 5 -12.73 -0.17 2.16
CA LYS A 5 -11.91 0.83 2.84
C LYS A 5 -10.56 0.96 2.12
N VAL A 6 -10.12 2.18 1.97
CA VAL A 6 -8.87 2.48 1.28
C VAL A 6 -7.75 2.58 2.31
N VAL A 7 -6.76 1.72 2.16
CA VAL A 7 -5.63 1.66 3.08
C VAL A 7 -4.33 1.88 2.32
N LEU A 8 -3.54 2.83 2.78
CA LEU A 8 -2.18 3.02 2.25
C LEU A 8 -1.18 2.49 3.27
N VAL A 9 -0.32 1.57 2.84
CA VAL A 9 0.77 1.06 3.67
C VAL A 9 2.08 1.52 3.04
N THR A 10 2.86 2.31 3.78
CA THR A 10 4.15 2.80 3.29
C THR A 10 5.27 1.83 3.65
N GLY A 11 6.34 1.82 2.85
CA GLY A 11 7.47 0.90 3.05
C GLY A 11 7.05 -0.56 2.94
N ALA A 12 6.13 -0.85 2.03
CA ALA A 12 5.43 -2.13 2.00
C ALA A 12 6.00 -3.14 1.01
N ASN A 13 7.12 -2.83 0.35
CA ASN A 13 7.74 -3.77 -0.58
C ASN A 13 8.47 -4.91 0.12
N GLY A 14 8.60 -4.87 1.44
CA GLY A 14 9.21 -5.95 2.21
C GLY A 14 8.94 -5.80 3.70
N GLY A 15 9.37 -6.78 4.49
CA GLY A 15 9.30 -6.75 5.94
C GLY A 15 7.88 -6.64 6.50
N ILE A 16 7.73 -5.88 7.57
CA ILE A 16 6.46 -5.74 8.30
C ILE A 16 5.38 -5.10 7.42
N GLY A 17 5.76 -4.14 6.57
CA GLY A 17 4.80 -3.50 5.67
C GLY A 17 4.21 -4.48 4.66
N TYR A 18 5.03 -5.35 4.11
CA TYR A 18 4.58 -6.40 3.20
C TYR A 18 3.59 -7.33 3.89
N GLU A 19 3.92 -7.76 5.11
CA GLU A 19 3.04 -8.64 5.89
C GLU A 19 1.71 -7.97 6.24
N ALA A 20 1.73 -6.67 6.49
CA ALA A 20 0.50 -5.91 6.74
C ALA A 20 -0.41 -5.92 5.51
N VAL A 21 0.15 -5.70 4.32
CA VAL A 21 -0.62 -5.77 3.08
C VAL A 21 -1.17 -7.17 2.86
N LYS A 22 -0.36 -8.19 3.11
CA LYS A 22 -0.78 -9.57 2.96
C LYS A 22 -1.98 -9.88 3.87
N ALA A 23 -1.93 -9.43 5.12
CA ALA A 23 -3.04 -9.63 6.06
C ALA A 23 -4.33 -8.97 5.55
N LEU A 24 -4.23 -7.77 5.00
CA LEU A 24 -5.38 -7.08 4.42
C LEU A 24 -5.95 -7.83 3.23
N LEU A 25 -5.08 -8.38 2.38
CA LEU A 25 -5.53 -9.16 1.22
C LEU A 25 -6.21 -10.46 1.63
N GLN A 26 -5.81 -11.04 2.76
CA GLN A 26 -6.41 -12.27 3.27
C GLN A 26 -7.68 -12.02 4.08
N SER A 27 -7.99 -10.77 4.37
CA SER A 27 -9.17 -10.42 5.15
C SER A 27 -10.45 -10.67 4.35
N LYS A 28 -11.50 -11.06 5.06
CA LYS A 28 -12.84 -11.19 4.48
C LYS A 28 -13.52 -9.83 4.34
N LYS A 29 -13.02 -8.80 5.03
CA LYS A 29 -13.55 -7.45 4.89
C LYS A 29 -13.04 -6.84 3.59
N PRO A 30 -13.83 -5.97 2.94
CA PRO A 30 -13.40 -5.35 1.70
C PRO A 30 -12.36 -4.25 1.93
N TYR A 31 -11.23 -4.39 1.27
CA TYR A 31 -10.15 -3.39 1.31
C TYR A 31 -9.62 -3.10 -0.09
N ARG A 32 -9.30 -1.85 -0.33
CA ARG A 32 -8.52 -1.42 -1.47
C ARG A 32 -7.19 -0.92 -0.92
N VAL A 33 -6.11 -1.60 -1.25
CA VAL A 33 -4.81 -1.36 -0.63
C VAL A 33 -3.87 -0.69 -1.63
N PHE A 34 -3.21 0.37 -1.19
CA PHE A 34 -2.09 0.96 -1.91
C PHE A 34 -0.81 0.49 -1.23
N LEU A 35 0.03 -0.19 -1.99
CA LEU A 35 1.34 -0.64 -1.52
C LEU A 35 2.34 0.46 -1.83
N GLY A 36 2.68 1.24 -0.82
CA GLY A 36 3.59 2.37 -0.95
C GLY A 36 5.05 1.95 -0.87
N SER A 37 5.86 2.41 -1.81
CA SER A 37 7.29 2.14 -1.87
C SER A 37 7.99 3.29 -2.58
N ARG A 38 9.25 3.52 -2.23
CA ARG A 38 10.06 4.50 -2.94
C ARG A 38 10.35 4.05 -4.37
N SER A 39 10.39 2.74 -4.60
CA SER A 39 10.65 2.16 -5.91
C SER A 39 9.37 1.53 -6.45
N LEU A 40 8.89 2.08 -7.56
CA LEU A 40 7.70 1.53 -8.21
C LEU A 40 7.95 0.11 -8.71
N GLU A 41 9.16 -0.16 -9.18
CA GLU A 41 9.54 -1.50 -9.63
C GLU A 41 9.48 -2.52 -8.50
N LYS A 42 10.02 -2.17 -7.33
CA LYS A 42 9.97 -3.06 -6.16
C LYS A 42 8.54 -3.25 -5.68
N ALA A 43 7.71 -2.21 -5.77
CA ALA A 43 6.29 -2.33 -5.43
C ALA A 43 5.59 -3.34 -6.34
N LYS A 44 5.86 -3.29 -7.63
CA LYS A 44 5.26 -4.21 -8.58
C LYS A 44 5.69 -5.66 -8.33
N ILE A 45 6.96 -5.87 -8.01
CA ILE A 45 7.46 -7.21 -7.67
C ILE A 45 6.78 -7.74 -6.41
N ALA A 46 6.64 -6.89 -5.40
CA ALA A 46 5.96 -7.29 -4.17
C ALA A 46 4.52 -7.67 -4.44
N ILE A 47 3.83 -6.93 -5.29
CA ILE A 47 2.44 -7.23 -5.66
C ILE A 47 2.34 -8.56 -6.39
N GLU A 48 3.26 -8.87 -7.29
CA GLU A 48 3.30 -10.16 -7.95
C GLU A 48 3.41 -11.30 -6.93
N ASN A 49 4.30 -11.13 -5.95
CA ASN A 49 4.46 -12.12 -4.89
C ASN A 49 3.20 -12.26 -4.05
N LEU A 50 2.54 -11.14 -3.74
CA LEU A 50 1.28 -11.16 -3.00
C LEU A 50 0.19 -11.90 -3.74
N HIS A 51 0.10 -11.73 -5.06
CA HIS A 51 -0.89 -12.45 -5.85
C HIS A 51 -0.63 -13.95 -5.85
N LYS A 52 0.64 -14.36 -5.80
CA LYS A 52 1.00 -15.78 -5.70
C LYS A 52 0.67 -16.36 -4.33
N GLU A 53 0.87 -15.56 -3.27
CA GLU A 53 0.61 -16.00 -1.91
C GLU A 53 -0.86 -15.94 -1.54
N CYS A 54 -1.62 -15.05 -2.16
CA CYS A 54 -3.03 -14.82 -1.87
C CYS A 54 -3.89 -14.94 -3.12
N PRO A 55 -3.90 -16.11 -3.79
CA PRO A 55 -4.59 -16.23 -5.09
C PRO A 55 -6.10 -16.13 -4.98
N GLU A 56 -6.66 -16.34 -3.79
CA GLU A 56 -8.11 -16.29 -3.58
C GLU A 56 -8.59 -14.96 -3.02
N SER A 57 -7.70 -13.99 -2.89
CA SER A 57 -8.09 -12.69 -2.34
C SER A 57 -9.10 -11.99 -3.24
N THR A 58 -10.15 -11.46 -2.62
CA THR A 58 -11.13 -10.61 -3.29
C THR A 58 -10.78 -9.14 -3.15
N ASN A 59 -9.79 -8.82 -2.32
CA ASN A 59 -9.32 -7.46 -2.11
C ASN A 59 -8.28 -7.08 -3.17
N THR A 60 -8.12 -5.79 -3.41
CA THR A 60 -7.22 -5.30 -4.44
C THR A 60 -5.99 -4.63 -3.83
N VAL A 61 -4.88 -4.70 -4.55
CA VAL A 61 -3.65 -4.00 -4.19
C VAL A 61 -3.08 -3.32 -5.42
N GLU A 62 -2.66 -2.07 -5.25
CA GLU A 62 -2.11 -1.25 -6.31
C GLU A 62 -0.78 -0.66 -5.85
N PRO A 63 0.19 -0.47 -6.75
CA PRO A 63 1.44 0.17 -6.38
C PRO A 63 1.25 1.69 -6.27
N LEU A 64 1.92 2.29 -5.31
CA LEU A 64 1.97 3.74 -5.17
C LEU A 64 3.40 4.14 -4.87
N GLN A 65 4.02 4.88 -5.79
CA GLN A 65 5.36 5.37 -5.56
C GLN A 65 5.30 6.55 -4.60
N VAL A 66 5.93 6.42 -3.45
CA VAL A 66 6.01 7.50 -2.47
C VAL A 66 7.32 7.42 -1.70
N ASP A 67 8.06 8.52 -1.71
CA ASP A 67 9.28 8.69 -0.93
C ASP A 67 9.00 9.74 0.15
N LEU A 68 8.94 9.32 1.40
CA LEU A 68 8.61 10.21 2.51
C LEU A 68 9.69 11.25 2.80
N ASN A 69 10.86 11.12 2.20
CA ASN A 69 11.91 12.12 2.29
C ASN A 69 11.81 13.20 1.21
N SER A 70 10.83 13.11 0.34
CA SER A 70 10.63 14.05 -0.77
C SER A 70 9.21 14.61 -0.74
N ASP A 71 9.08 15.91 -0.48
CA ASP A 71 7.78 16.57 -0.48
C ASP A 71 7.10 16.46 -1.85
N GLU A 72 7.88 16.55 -2.91
CA GLU A 72 7.36 16.40 -4.27
C GLU A 72 6.76 15.03 -4.51
N SER A 73 7.44 13.99 -4.03
CA SER A 73 6.94 12.62 -4.16
C SER A 73 5.64 12.43 -3.37
N ILE A 74 5.58 12.98 -2.17
CA ILE A 74 4.37 12.92 -1.33
C ILE A 74 3.20 13.59 -2.03
N GLU A 75 3.41 14.78 -2.60
CA GLU A 75 2.36 15.49 -3.32
C GLU A 75 1.84 14.70 -4.52
N LYS A 76 2.75 14.11 -5.29
CA LYS A 76 2.36 13.31 -6.45
C LYS A 76 1.54 12.10 -6.02
N ALA A 77 1.94 11.43 -4.96
CA ALA A 77 1.21 10.28 -4.44
C ALA A 77 -0.19 10.67 -4.00
N PHE A 78 -0.32 11.77 -3.25
CA PHE A 78 -1.64 12.24 -2.83
C PHE A 78 -2.53 12.64 -3.99
N LYS A 79 -1.98 13.30 -5.00
CA LYS A 79 -2.75 13.65 -6.20
C LYS A 79 -3.27 12.41 -6.91
N GLN A 80 -2.45 11.37 -6.99
CA GLN A 80 -2.84 10.11 -7.61
C GLN A 80 -4.02 9.48 -6.86
N VAL A 81 -3.94 9.45 -5.53
CA VAL A 81 -5.01 8.89 -4.71
C VAL A 81 -6.27 9.76 -4.75
N GLN A 82 -6.12 11.10 -4.79
CA GLN A 82 -7.25 12.02 -4.91
C GLN A 82 -8.01 11.83 -6.21
N ALA A 83 -7.29 11.50 -7.28
CA ALA A 83 -7.92 11.25 -8.57
C ALA A 83 -8.75 9.95 -8.55
N ASN A 84 -8.28 8.95 -7.84
CA ASN A 84 -8.95 7.67 -7.74
C ASN A 84 -8.33 6.86 -6.58
N PRO A 85 -9.06 6.58 -5.52
CA PRO A 85 -10.51 6.69 -5.30
C PRO A 85 -10.98 8.03 -4.71
N GLY A 86 -10.07 8.95 -4.41
CA GLY A 86 -10.42 10.24 -3.89
C GLY A 86 -10.20 10.42 -2.39
N HIS A 87 -9.85 9.36 -1.67
CA HIS A 87 -9.64 9.44 -0.22
C HIS A 87 -8.80 8.27 0.26
N ILE A 88 -8.29 8.39 1.49
CA ILE A 88 -7.63 7.31 2.23
C ILE A 88 -8.33 7.20 3.57
N ASP A 89 -8.80 6.01 3.92
CA ASP A 89 -9.45 5.76 5.21
C ASP A 89 -8.43 5.49 6.31
N THR A 90 -7.35 4.81 5.98
CA THR A 90 -6.33 4.42 6.96
C THR A 90 -4.95 4.51 6.34
N LEU A 91 -4.03 5.10 7.08
CA LEU A 91 -2.62 5.15 6.70
C LEU A 91 -1.82 4.32 7.69
N ILE A 92 -1.15 3.30 7.20
CA ILE A 92 -0.19 2.52 7.99
C ILE A 92 1.20 2.97 7.58
N ASN A 93 1.79 3.81 8.41
CA ASN A 93 3.10 4.38 8.12
C ASN A 93 4.21 3.47 8.64
N ASN A 94 4.71 2.62 7.77
CA ASN A 94 5.80 1.70 8.10
C ASN A 94 7.17 2.25 7.67
N ALA A 95 7.21 3.03 6.61
CA ALA A 95 8.47 3.53 6.07
C ALA A 95 9.21 4.48 7.01
N GLY A 96 8.46 5.20 7.86
CA GLY A 96 9.06 6.13 8.80
C GLY A 96 9.35 5.54 10.17
N THR A 97 9.21 4.22 10.31
CA THR A 97 9.38 3.58 11.61
C THR A 97 10.82 3.19 11.91
N HIS A 98 11.73 3.46 11.00
CA HIS A 98 13.14 3.19 11.26
C HIS A 98 13.60 4.01 12.46
N ILE A 99 14.05 3.32 13.47
CA ILE A 99 14.53 3.95 14.68
C ILE A 99 16.05 3.82 14.68
N PRO A 100 16.78 4.95 14.61
CA PRO A 100 18.23 4.86 14.71
C PRO A 100 18.61 4.32 16.06
N PRO A 101 19.64 3.56 16.10
CA PRO A 101 20.14 2.99 17.35
C PRO A 101 20.57 4.05 18.33
#